data_1e750d12667c543b3a6d6c43255c0a6d
#
_entry.id   1e750d12667c543b3a6d6c43255c0a6d
#
_cell.length_a   1.000
_cell.length_b   1.000
_cell.length_c   1.000
_cell.angle_alpha   90.00
_cell.angle_beta   90.00
_cell.angle_gamma   90.00
#
_symmetry.space_group_name_H-M   'P 1'
#
loop_
_entity.id
_entity.type
_entity.pdbx_description
1 polymer ?
#
loop_
_entity_poly.entity_id
_entity_poly.type
_entity_poly.pdbx_seq_one_letter_code
_entity_poly.pdbx_strand_id
1 'polypeptide(L)'
;MSTHPDGLSYTHTAELNRILGTAEYHFGKYHEAIKSFEQYLEHNAESATHRRDALYMLGMSYYQCGVYSQVPAILGEVTTENDALSQNAYLHMGLAYLQLADKTKARMAFEQAAASNADPRIKEQAAYNYALCIHETSYSAFGESVTVFEKFLNEFPNSPYAEKVSNYLVEVYMNTRSYDAALKSIDRISHPSKAILEAKQKILFQLGTQSFANTQFEQAIGYFNQSVTLGQYNLQTKADALYWLGESYYRLNRMREAACNFNEYLSLTRQRDTEMFALAYYNLGYIAFHQKDYSTAENRFRNFVQLEKGENPTALADAYNRIGDCNLHVRRFDEAKQYYTKAESLGTPAGDYSYYQLALVAGLQKDYSGKVTLLDRLAVKYPNSPYAINALYEKGAPTYRATTTPKLSPPSANCSASIPRVPSAVKPLPKSVCFTTRTMTMTVP
;
A
#
# COMPACT_ATOMS: atom_id res chain seq x y z
N MET A 1 67.78 -3.93 40.70
CA MET A 1 66.48 -3.17 40.83
C MET A 1 66.83 -1.71 40.55
N SER A 2 66.30 -1.17 39.45
CA SER A 2 66.44 0.25 39.17
C SER A 2 65.42 1.01 40.04
N THR A 3 65.91 2.06 40.75
CA THR A 3 65.11 2.95 41.60
C THR A 3 64.88 4.29 40.94
N HIS A 4 63.71 4.88 41.12
CA HIS A 4 63.38 6.25 40.73
C HIS A 4 64.18 7.23 41.65
N PRO A 5 64.42 8.50 41.21
CA PRO A 5 65.06 9.52 42.04
C PRO A 5 64.46 9.66 43.46
N ASP A 6 63.16 9.37 43.61
CA ASP A 6 62.44 9.46 44.89
C ASP A 6 62.49 8.21 45.73
N GLY A 7 63.32 7.22 45.42
CA GLY A 7 63.54 5.99 46.22
C GLY A 7 62.52 4.89 46.05
N LEU A 8 61.48 5.07 45.20
CA LEU A 8 60.48 4.01 44.87
C LEU A 8 60.98 3.18 43.69
N SER A 9 60.70 1.86 43.72
CA SER A 9 60.95 1.05 42.52
C SER A 9 60.01 1.43 41.40
N TYR A 10 60.43 1.33 40.12
CA TYR A 10 59.60 1.64 38.95
C TYR A 10 58.26 0.88 38.98
N THR A 11 58.22 -0.33 39.54
CA THR A 11 56.99 -1.13 39.69
C THR A 11 56.00 -0.52 40.68
N HIS A 12 56.44 0.07 41.78
CA HIS A 12 55.60 0.76 42.75
C HIS A 12 55.04 2.05 42.17
N THR A 13 55.85 2.82 41.41
CA THR A 13 55.39 4.03 40.75
C THR A 13 54.32 3.72 39.67
N ALA A 14 54.57 2.66 38.90
CA ALA A 14 53.60 2.21 37.92
C ALA A 14 52.25 1.81 38.56
N GLU A 15 52.29 1.04 39.65
CA GLU A 15 51.05 0.60 40.34
C GLU A 15 50.30 1.77 41.00
N LEU A 16 51.00 2.80 41.52
CA LEU A 16 50.40 4.05 42.00
C LEU A 16 49.67 4.76 40.90
N ASN A 17 50.28 4.87 39.72
CA ASN A 17 49.63 5.52 38.54
C ASN A 17 48.40 4.72 38.08
N ARG A 18 48.41 3.38 38.14
CA ARG A 18 47.25 2.56 37.86
C ARG A 18 46.08 2.85 38.82
N ILE A 19 46.36 2.85 40.14
CA ILE A 19 45.37 3.15 41.17
C ILE A 19 44.81 4.57 40.99
N LEU A 20 45.70 5.54 40.79
CA LEU A 20 45.31 6.94 40.55
C LEU A 20 44.43 7.05 39.31
N GLY A 21 44.85 6.52 38.19
CA GLY A 21 44.09 6.54 36.93
C GLY A 21 42.73 5.85 37.08
N THR A 22 42.64 4.76 37.84
CA THR A 22 41.35 4.10 38.13
C THR A 22 40.44 5.01 38.92
N ALA A 23 40.95 5.67 39.96
CA ALA A 23 40.19 6.64 40.75
C ALA A 23 39.71 7.82 39.91
N GLU A 24 40.62 8.41 39.12
CA GLU A 24 40.33 9.53 38.21
C GLU A 24 39.25 9.15 37.19
N TYR A 25 39.34 7.96 36.59
CA TYR A 25 38.34 7.42 35.68
C TYR A 25 36.94 7.35 36.32
N HIS A 26 36.86 6.77 37.53
CA HIS A 26 35.56 6.64 38.25
C HIS A 26 34.99 7.99 38.72
N PHE A 27 35.87 9.01 38.94
CA PHE A 27 35.44 10.38 39.23
C PHE A 27 35.13 11.20 37.98
N GLY A 28 35.22 10.63 36.77
CA GLY A 28 34.96 11.31 35.51
C GLY A 28 36.07 12.30 35.07
N LYS A 29 37.24 12.21 35.70
CA LYS A 29 38.44 13.03 35.38
C LYS A 29 39.23 12.34 34.25
N TYR A 30 38.62 12.26 33.08
CA TYR A 30 39.17 11.43 32.00
C TYR A 30 40.53 11.95 31.45
N HIS A 31 40.73 13.27 31.42
CA HIS A 31 42.00 13.85 30.98
C HIS A 31 43.19 13.53 31.91
N GLU A 32 42.92 13.49 33.21
CA GLU A 32 43.89 13.08 34.20
C GLU A 32 44.15 11.57 34.15
N ALA A 33 43.05 10.79 34.06
CA ALA A 33 43.11 9.34 33.95
C ALA A 33 43.96 8.88 32.75
N ILE A 34 43.87 9.56 31.60
CA ILE A 34 44.70 9.28 30.43
C ILE A 34 46.18 9.35 30.82
N LYS A 35 46.62 10.44 31.45
CA LYS A 35 48.05 10.65 31.84
C LYS A 35 48.53 9.57 32.81
N SER A 36 47.69 9.25 33.81
CA SER A 36 48.02 8.24 34.81
C SER A 36 48.12 6.83 34.18
N PHE A 37 47.20 6.47 33.29
CA PHE A 37 47.28 5.17 32.62
C PHE A 37 48.41 5.08 31.59
N GLU A 38 48.74 6.15 30.86
CA GLU A 38 49.89 6.19 29.95
C GLU A 38 51.19 5.95 30.72
N GLN A 39 51.40 6.65 31.86
CA GLN A 39 52.56 6.45 32.73
C GLN A 39 52.61 5.03 33.31
N TYR A 40 51.47 4.42 33.67
CA TYR A 40 51.41 3.03 34.09
C TYR A 40 51.88 2.08 32.98
N LEU A 41 51.38 2.25 31.77
CA LEU A 41 51.68 1.37 30.62
C LEU A 41 53.12 1.54 30.12
N GLU A 42 53.71 2.71 30.23
CA GLU A 42 55.11 2.99 29.87
C GLU A 42 56.10 2.22 30.78
N HIS A 43 55.76 2.05 32.06
CA HIS A 43 56.66 1.45 33.06
C HIS A 43 56.28 -0.02 33.41
N ASN A 44 55.29 -0.61 32.75
CA ASN A 44 54.84 -1.95 33.12
C ASN A 44 55.02 -2.95 31.96
N ALA A 45 55.40 -4.17 32.29
CA ALA A 45 55.58 -5.22 31.31
C ALA A 45 54.24 -5.65 30.67
N GLU A 46 54.29 -6.11 29.42
CA GLU A 46 53.09 -6.58 28.67
C GLU A 46 52.33 -7.70 29.38
N SER A 47 52.95 -8.48 30.26
CA SER A 47 52.36 -9.59 31.03
C SER A 47 51.73 -9.19 32.36
N ALA A 48 51.55 -7.89 32.64
CA ALA A 48 51.04 -7.42 33.92
C ALA A 48 49.54 -7.79 34.10
N THR A 49 49.19 -8.32 35.28
CA THR A 49 47.86 -8.83 35.60
C THR A 49 46.73 -7.82 35.36
N HIS A 50 46.99 -6.52 35.52
CA HIS A 50 45.97 -5.47 35.40
C HIS A 50 46.12 -4.63 34.11
N ARG A 51 46.97 -5.07 33.18
CA ARG A 51 47.23 -4.32 31.94
C ARG A 51 46.00 -4.16 31.10
N ARG A 52 45.24 -5.24 30.97
CA ARG A 52 44.03 -5.29 30.15
C ARG A 52 42.93 -4.31 30.66
N ASP A 53 42.73 -4.29 31.99
CA ASP A 53 41.76 -3.37 32.63
C ASP A 53 42.19 -1.92 32.48
N ALA A 54 43.50 -1.65 32.63
CA ALA A 54 44.07 -0.29 32.43
C ALA A 54 43.93 0.20 30.98
N LEU A 55 44.21 -0.68 30.01
CA LEU A 55 43.99 -0.39 28.58
C LEU A 55 42.53 -0.09 28.27
N TYR A 56 41.61 -0.88 28.86
CA TYR A 56 40.19 -0.62 28.71
C TYR A 56 39.80 0.77 29.26
N MET A 57 40.15 1.10 30.48
CA MET A 57 39.85 2.38 31.09
C MET A 57 40.54 3.55 30.35
N LEU A 58 41.75 3.36 29.84
CA LEU A 58 42.45 4.34 28.98
C LEU A 58 41.65 4.57 27.67
N GLY A 59 41.30 3.52 26.96
CA GLY A 59 40.53 3.62 25.72
C GLY A 59 39.17 4.29 25.93
N MET A 60 38.51 3.97 27.04
CA MET A 60 37.24 4.62 27.43
C MET A 60 37.47 6.08 27.82
N SER A 61 38.56 6.44 28.47
CA SER A 61 38.91 7.83 28.79
C SER A 61 39.11 8.64 27.52
N TYR A 62 39.84 8.11 26.52
CA TYR A 62 39.96 8.74 25.21
C TYR A 62 38.62 8.92 24.50
N TYR A 63 37.74 7.89 24.58
CA TYR A 63 36.40 7.98 24.02
C TYR A 63 35.58 9.12 24.65
N GLN A 64 35.61 9.24 26.00
CA GLN A 64 34.89 10.29 26.72
C GLN A 64 35.47 11.70 26.47
N CYS A 65 36.77 11.79 26.21
CA CYS A 65 37.42 13.05 25.83
C CYS A 65 37.21 13.40 24.35
N GLY A 66 36.54 12.57 23.54
CA GLY A 66 36.32 12.81 22.11
C GLY A 66 37.53 12.55 21.23
N VAL A 67 38.60 11.94 21.75
CA VAL A 67 39.83 11.61 21.00
C VAL A 67 39.66 10.24 20.33
N TYR A 68 38.70 10.16 19.44
CA TYR A 68 38.24 8.90 18.84
C TYR A 68 39.31 8.17 18.02
N SER A 69 40.30 8.88 17.49
CA SER A 69 41.40 8.30 16.69
C SER A 69 42.28 7.32 17.48
N GLN A 70 42.39 7.49 18.81
CA GLN A 70 43.20 6.62 19.68
C GLN A 70 42.43 5.37 20.16
N VAL A 71 41.09 5.47 20.22
CA VAL A 71 40.22 4.44 20.83
C VAL A 71 40.41 3.06 20.19
N PRO A 72 40.40 2.90 18.84
CA PRO A 72 40.48 1.57 18.23
C PRO A 72 41.84 0.88 18.46
N ALA A 73 42.90 1.62 18.48
CA ALA A 73 44.25 1.08 18.70
C ALA A 73 44.37 0.49 20.12
N ILE A 74 43.91 1.25 21.12
CA ILE A 74 44.02 0.89 22.53
C ILE A 74 43.01 -0.21 22.89
N LEU A 75 41.74 -0.06 22.53
CA LEU A 75 40.72 -1.06 22.82
C LEU A 75 40.95 -2.36 22.04
N GLY A 76 41.63 -2.31 20.89
CA GLY A 76 42.02 -3.51 20.15
C GLY A 76 42.91 -4.46 20.93
N GLU A 77 43.81 -3.92 21.81
CA GLU A 77 44.62 -4.74 22.72
C GLU A 77 43.82 -5.40 23.86
N VAL A 78 42.59 -4.91 24.13
CA VAL A 78 41.69 -5.45 25.15
C VAL A 78 40.92 -6.70 24.65
N THR A 79 40.74 -6.80 23.35
CA THR A 79 39.86 -7.81 22.72
C THR A 79 40.53 -9.18 22.55
N THR A 80 41.30 -9.62 23.53
CA THR A 80 42.07 -10.88 23.51
C THR A 80 41.27 -12.09 24.04
N GLU A 81 40.16 -11.84 24.73
CA GLU A 81 39.33 -12.88 25.37
C GLU A 81 37.87 -12.74 24.91
N ASN A 82 37.09 -13.80 25.07
CA ASN A 82 35.65 -13.74 24.74
C ASN A 82 34.85 -13.51 26.02
N ASP A 83 34.83 -12.26 26.49
CA ASP A 83 34.20 -11.84 27.74
C ASP A 83 33.46 -10.52 27.59
N ALA A 84 32.83 -10.02 28.65
CA ALA A 84 32.07 -8.77 28.64
C ALA A 84 32.97 -7.55 28.41
N LEU A 85 34.24 -7.60 28.82
CA LEU A 85 35.16 -6.50 28.59
C LEU A 85 35.51 -6.33 27.11
N SER A 86 35.84 -7.44 26.43
CA SER A 86 36.06 -7.46 24.98
C SER A 86 34.82 -7.04 24.21
N GLN A 87 33.66 -7.54 24.63
CA GLN A 87 32.39 -7.18 23.98
C GLN A 87 32.13 -5.67 24.06
N ASN A 88 32.36 -5.07 25.24
CA ASN A 88 32.21 -3.64 25.43
C ASN A 88 33.27 -2.82 24.66
N ALA A 89 34.51 -3.31 24.63
CA ALA A 89 35.58 -2.71 23.83
C ALA A 89 35.20 -2.66 22.35
N TYR A 90 34.72 -3.75 21.76
CA TYR A 90 34.24 -3.77 20.37
C TYR A 90 33.08 -2.81 20.13
N LEU A 91 32.11 -2.69 21.05
CA LEU A 91 31.03 -1.72 20.95
C LEU A 91 31.57 -0.29 20.84
N HIS A 92 32.48 0.09 21.76
CA HIS A 92 33.04 1.46 21.78
C HIS A 92 34.02 1.74 20.62
N MET A 93 34.74 0.72 20.15
CA MET A 93 35.48 0.82 18.89
C MET A 93 34.57 1.15 17.71
N GLY A 94 33.43 0.45 17.60
CA GLY A 94 32.41 0.71 16.58
C GLY A 94 31.86 2.13 16.66
N LEU A 95 31.52 2.59 17.88
CA LEU A 95 31.05 3.95 18.11
C LEU A 95 32.12 5.01 17.76
N ALA A 96 33.40 4.77 18.09
CA ALA A 96 34.50 5.64 17.73
C ALA A 96 34.71 5.69 16.21
N TYR A 97 34.62 4.57 15.51
CA TYR A 97 34.70 4.54 14.05
C TYR A 97 33.53 5.30 13.38
N LEU A 98 32.35 5.30 13.97
CA LEU A 98 31.24 6.14 13.47
C LEU A 98 31.58 7.64 13.58
N GLN A 99 32.18 8.06 14.70
CA GLN A 99 32.63 9.45 14.87
C GLN A 99 33.74 9.85 13.87
N LEU A 100 34.54 8.87 13.46
CA LEU A 100 35.57 9.03 12.43
C LEU A 100 35.03 8.88 10.99
N ALA A 101 33.71 8.70 10.83
CA ALA A 101 33.03 8.46 9.55
C ALA A 101 33.49 7.18 8.81
N ASP A 102 34.15 6.25 9.51
CA ASP A 102 34.56 4.95 8.95
C ASP A 102 33.49 3.87 9.23
N LYS A 103 32.41 3.91 8.46
CA LYS A 103 31.28 2.97 8.61
C LYS A 103 31.68 1.52 8.38
N THR A 104 32.69 1.26 7.56
CA THR A 104 33.15 -0.10 7.28
C THR A 104 33.77 -0.74 8.50
N LYS A 105 34.68 -0.03 9.16
CA LYS A 105 35.30 -0.53 10.41
C LYS A 105 34.30 -0.52 11.56
N ALA A 106 33.40 0.45 11.62
CA ALA A 106 32.31 0.45 12.60
C ALA A 106 31.46 -0.83 12.49
N ARG A 107 31.05 -1.20 11.26
CA ARG A 107 30.31 -2.43 10.99
C ARG A 107 31.03 -3.67 11.52
N MET A 108 32.34 -3.80 11.23
CA MET A 108 33.14 -4.95 11.67
C MET A 108 33.21 -5.03 13.19
N ALA A 109 33.41 -3.91 13.88
CA ALA A 109 33.47 -3.85 15.33
C ALA A 109 32.11 -4.20 15.97
N PHE A 110 31.01 -3.66 15.46
CA PHE A 110 29.66 -4.00 15.94
C PHE A 110 29.30 -5.46 15.70
N GLU A 111 29.73 -6.05 14.58
CA GLU A 111 29.53 -7.47 14.29
C GLU A 111 30.16 -8.35 15.36
N GLN A 112 31.40 -8.05 15.77
CA GLN A 112 32.09 -8.78 16.84
C GLN A 112 31.37 -8.61 18.19
N ALA A 113 30.99 -7.38 18.54
CA ALA A 113 30.24 -7.13 19.77
C ALA A 113 28.87 -7.84 19.80
N ALA A 114 28.16 -7.89 18.67
CA ALA A 114 26.86 -8.56 18.52
C ALA A 114 26.97 -10.09 18.51
N ALA A 115 28.12 -10.65 18.11
CA ALA A 115 28.35 -12.09 18.11
C ALA A 115 28.56 -12.65 19.52
N SER A 116 29.04 -11.84 20.49
CA SER A 116 29.25 -12.26 21.88
C SER A 116 27.93 -12.25 22.68
N ASN A 117 27.80 -13.23 23.59
CA ASN A 117 26.64 -13.34 24.52
C ASN A 117 27.04 -12.98 25.97
N ALA A 118 28.17 -12.36 26.20
CA ALA A 118 28.67 -12.07 27.53
C ALA A 118 27.80 -11.04 28.28
N ASP A 119 27.37 -9.99 27.59
CA ASP A 119 26.39 -9.03 28.11
C ASP A 119 25.26 -8.83 27.07
N PRO A 120 24.02 -9.24 27.40
CA PRO A 120 22.87 -9.11 26.49
C PRO A 120 22.54 -7.67 26.10
N ARG A 121 22.79 -6.68 26.97
CA ARG A 121 22.49 -5.26 26.67
C ARG A 121 23.48 -4.72 25.65
N ILE A 122 24.75 -5.07 25.79
CA ILE A 122 25.79 -4.70 24.82
C ILE A 122 25.52 -5.37 23.47
N LYS A 123 25.11 -6.65 23.49
CA LYS A 123 24.73 -7.40 22.32
C LYS A 123 23.59 -6.71 21.56
N GLU A 124 22.53 -6.33 22.26
CA GLU A 124 21.38 -5.62 21.68
C GLU A 124 21.78 -4.30 21.03
N GLN A 125 22.57 -3.47 21.74
CA GLN A 125 23.04 -2.18 21.21
C GLN A 125 23.96 -2.37 20.01
N ALA A 126 24.85 -3.34 20.06
CA ALA A 126 25.76 -3.66 18.97
C ALA A 126 25.02 -4.17 17.74
N ALA A 127 24.04 -5.06 17.92
CA ALA A 127 23.21 -5.57 16.84
C ALA A 127 22.39 -4.47 16.15
N TYR A 128 21.88 -3.52 16.92
CA TYR A 128 21.18 -2.36 16.37
C TYR A 128 22.11 -1.49 15.52
N ASN A 129 23.28 -1.13 16.05
CA ASN A 129 24.24 -0.29 15.29
C ASN A 129 24.84 -1.02 14.08
N TYR A 130 25.06 -2.35 14.19
CA TYR A 130 25.43 -3.19 13.05
C TYR A 130 24.41 -3.11 11.91
N ALA A 131 23.12 -3.29 12.27
CA ALA A 131 22.04 -3.21 11.30
C ALA A 131 21.93 -1.82 10.64
N LEU A 132 22.14 -0.75 11.40
CA LEU A 132 22.18 0.61 10.86
C LEU A 132 23.36 0.82 9.89
N CYS A 133 24.56 0.36 10.25
CA CYS A 133 25.72 0.47 9.36
C CYS A 133 25.48 -0.24 8.03
N ILE A 134 24.85 -1.42 8.05
CA ILE A 134 24.48 -2.13 6.82
C ILE A 134 23.44 -1.33 6.01
N HIS A 135 22.40 -0.84 6.68
CA HIS A 135 21.36 -0.06 6.00
C HIS A 135 21.90 1.18 5.31
N GLU A 136 22.79 1.92 5.97
CA GLU A 136 23.37 3.15 5.44
C GLU A 136 24.46 2.94 4.38
N THR A 137 25.06 1.74 4.30
CA THR A 137 26.10 1.39 3.35
C THR A 137 25.62 0.49 2.21
N SER A 138 24.41 -0.06 2.30
CA SER A 138 23.86 -0.96 1.30
C SER A 138 23.39 -0.23 0.04
N TYR A 139 23.88 -0.65 -1.13
CA TYR A 139 23.42 -0.13 -2.43
C TYR A 139 22.04 -0.65 -2.84
N SER A 140 21.54 -1.69 -2.18
CA SER A 140 20.23 -2.30 -2.44
C SER A 140 19.32 -2.06 -1.24
N ALA A 141 18.26 -1.29 -1.43
CA ALA A 141 17.26 -1.04 -0.39
C ALA A 141 16.61 -2.34 0.12
N PHE A 142 16.52 -3.36 -0.73
CA PHE A 142 15.93 -4.67 -0.41
C PHE A 142 17.01 -5.77 -0.51
N GLY A 143 17.73 -6.00 0.54
CA GLY A 143 18.81 -6.98 0.56
C GLY A 143 19.28 -7.29 1.97
N GLU A 144 20.59 -7.13 2.22
CA GLU A 144 21.20 -7.43 3.49
C GLU A 144 20.58 -6.65 4.67
N SER A 145 20.22 -5.37 4.46
CA SER A 145 19.59 -4.53 5.48
C SER A 145 18.26 -5.08 5.99
N VAL A 146 17.41 -5.59 5.10
CA VAL A 146 16.14 -6.21 5.50
C VAL A 146 16.39 -7.43 6.37
N THR A 147 17.32 -8.29 5.98
CA THR A 147 17.65 -9.52 6.70
C THR A 147 18.16 -9.23 8.11
N VAL A 148 19.03 -8.23 8.27
CA VAL A 148 19.57 -7.89 9.61
C VAL A 148 18.54 -7.21 10.50
N PHE A 149 17.65 -6.39 9.94
CA PHE A 149 16.54 -5.80 10.67
C PHE A 149 15.50 -6.85 11.11
N GLU A 150 15.15 -7.81 10.24
CA GLU A 150 14.30 -8.95 10.61
C GLU A 150 14.90 -9.75 11.75
N LYS A 151 16.20 -10.07 11.64
CA LYS A 151 16.94 -10.79 12.69
C LYS A 151 16.90 -10.02 14.01
N PHE A 152 17.13 -8.72 13.97
CA PHE A 152 17.09 -7.86 15.16
C PHE A 152 15.70 -7.89 15.83
N LEU A 153 14.61 -7.72 15.09
CA LEU A 153 13.24 -7.73 15.63
C LEU A 153 12.86 -9.10 16.21
N ASN A 154 13.36 -10.18 15.62
CA ASN A 154 13.08 -11.52 16.12
C ASN A 154 13.89 -11.85 17.39
N GLU A 155 15.11 -11.37 17.49
CA GLU A 155 15.99 -11.61 18.64
C GLU A 155 15.66 -10.65 19.82
N PHE A 156 15.29 -9.39 19.51
CA PHE A 156 15.03 -8.34 20.51
C PHE A 156 13.65 -7.67 20.32
N PRO A 157 12.54 -8.42 20.42
CA PRO A 157 11.20 -7.89 20.13
C PRO A 157 10.76 -6.75 21.08
N ASN A 158 11.29 -6.71 22.29
CA ASN A 158 10.98 -5.68 23.30
C ASN A 158 12.08 -4.61 23.43
N SER A 159 12.98 -4.52 22.47
CA SER A 159 14.05 -3.53 22.43
C SER A 159 13.50 -2.10 22.36
N PRO A 160 14.15 -1.12 23.06
CA PRO A 160 13.84 0.29 22.85
C PRO A 160 14.13 0.75 21.42
N TYR A 161 14.90 -0.02 20.65
CA TYR A 161 15.18 0.25 19.23
C TYR A 161 14.19 -0.40 18.26
N ALA A 162 13.32 -1.31 18.73
CA ALA A 162 12.41 -2.10 17.87
C ALA A 162 11.48 -1.22 17.03
N GLU A 163 10.97 -0.13 17.59
CA GLU A 163 10.11 0.81 16.85
C GLU A 163 10.89 1.50 15.72
N LYS A 164 12.12 1.96 15.97
CA LYS A 164 12.97 2.57 14.93
C LYS A 164 13.28 1.58 13.81
N VAL A 165 13.67 0.35 14.15
CA VAL A 165 13.96 -0.72 13.19
C VAL A 165 12.71 -1.05 12.37
N SER A 166 11.53 -1.11 13.00
CA SER A 166 10.26 -1.29 12.31
C SER A 166 9.99 -0.18 11.29
N ASN A 167 10.28 1.08 11.64
CA ASN A 167 10.08 2.21 10.74
C ASN A 167 11.03 2.16 9.53
N TYR A 168 12.30 1.79 9.71
CA TYR A 168 13.23 1.56 8.60
C TYR A 168 12.76 0.45 7.67
N LEU A 169 12.27 -0.67 8.22
CA LEU A 169 11.70 -1.75 7.41
C LEU A 169 10.47 -1.29 6.63
N VAL A 170 9.55 -0.54 7.25
CA VAL A 170 8.37 0.01 6.58
C VAL A 170 8.80 0.91 5.41
N GLU A 171 9.80 1.78 5.60
CA GLU A 171 10.32 2.62 4.53
C GLU A 171 10.85 1.77 3.36
N VAL A 172 11.66 0.76 3.64
CA VAL A 172 12.20 -0.15 2.62
C VAL A 172 11.07 -0.91 1.91
N TYR A 173 10.08 -1.42 2.64
CA TYR A 173 8.95 -2.15 2.05
C TYR A 173 8.08 -1.27 1.16
N MET A 174 7.84 -0.03 1.55
CA MET A 174 7.00 0.89 0.77
C MET A 174 7.71 1.44 -0.47
N ASN A 175 9.06 1.51 -0.44
CA ASN A 175 9.87 1.98 -1.56
C ASN A 175 10.27 0.86 -2.53
N THR A 176 10.06 -0.41 -2.18
CA THR A 176 10.37 -1.53 -3.07
C THR A 176 9.34 -1.68 -4.18
N ARG A 177 9.77 -2.15 -5.36
CA ARG A 177 8.88 -2.61 -6.42
C ARG A 177 8.54 -4.09 -6.32
N SER A 178 9.18 -4.81 -5.40
CA SER A 178 9.00 -6.25 -5.19
C SER A 178 8.10 -6.52 -3.98
N TYR A 179 6.80 -6.29 -4.14
CA TYR A 179 5.82 -6.48 -3.07
C TYR A 179 5.74 -7.92 -2.55
N ASP A 180 5.94 -8.91 -3.42
CA ASP A 180 5.99 -10.33 -3.01
C ASP A 180 7.18 -10.61 -2.07
N ALA A 181 8.34 -10.02 -2.35
CA ALA A 181 9.51 -10.17 -1.49
C ALA A 181 9.28 -9.46 -0.14
N ALA A 182 8.68 -8.28 -0.15
CA ALA A 182 8.31 -7.55 1.06
C ALA A 182 7.32 -8.36 1.93
N LEU A 183 6.30 -8.95 1.32
CA LEU A 183 5.32 -9.78 2.02
C LEU A 183 5.99 -10.99 2.69
N LYS A 184 6.84 -11.73 1.96
CA LYS A 184 7.60 -12.86 2.49
C LYS A 184 8.54 -12.44 3.63
N SER A 185 9.11 -11.26 3.55
CA SER A 185 9.96 -10.69 4.59
C SER A 185 9.15 -10.42 5.86
N ILE A 186 8.01 -9.74 5.75
CA ILE A 186 7.12 -9.47 6.88
C ILE A 186 6.65 -10.76 7.57
N ASP A 187 6.39 -11.80 6.78
CA ASP A 187 5.93 -13.10 7.32
C ASP A 187 7.00 -13.84 8.15
N ARG A 188 8.28 -13.46 8.03
CA ARG A 188 9.37 -13.99 8.86
C ARG A 188 9.51 -13.28 10.22
N ILE A 189 8.83 -12.15 10.42
CA ILE A 189 8.89 -11.39 11.67
C ILE A 189 7.89 -11.99 12.65
N SER A 190 8.39 -12.54 13.77
CA SER A 190 7.57 -13.24 14.76
C SER A 190 6.59 -12.32 15.49
N HIS A 191 6.98 -11.07 15.75
CA HIS A 191 6.20 -10.07 16.48
C HIS A 191 6.19 -8.75 15.70
N PRO A 192 5.45 -8.67 14.56
CA PRO A 192 5.43 -7.46 13.75
C PRO A 192 4.75 -6.31 14.50
N SER A 193 5.34 -5.13 14.45
CA SER A 193 4.77 -3.92 15.00
C SER A 193 3.51 -3.49 14.24
N LYS A 194 2.71 -2.60 14.86
CA LYS A 194 1.54 -2.02 14.21
C LYS A 194 1.89 -1.36 12.85
N ALA A 195 3.02 -0.67 12.78
CA ALA A 195 3.51 -0.02 11.56
C ALA A 195 3.81 -1.04 10.44
N ILE A 196 4.43 -2.17 10.78
CA ILE A 196 4.71 -3.26 9.84
C ILE A 196 3.40 -3.91 9.35
N LEU A 197 2.41 -4.10 10.24
CA LEU A 197 1.12 -4.67 9.86
C LEU A 197 0.29 -3.72 8.99
N GLU A 198 0.38 -2.41 9.21
CA GLU A 198 -0.20 -1.41 8.31
C GLU A 198 0.50 -1.43 6.93
N ALA A 199 1.83 -1.55 6.90
CA ALA A 199 2.57 -1.71 5.65
C ALA A 199 2.17 -3.00 4.92
N LYS A 200 2.03 -4.12 5.65
CA LYS A 200 1.51 -5.39 5.09
C LYS A 200 0.15 -5.21 4.44
N GLN A 201 -0.76 -4.53 5.11
CA GLN A 201 -2.09 -4.23 4.57
C GLN A 201 -2.01 -3.47 3.23
N LYS A 202 -1.18 -2.42 3.17
CA LYS A 202 -0.96 -1.62 1.95
C LYS A 202 -0.32 -2.44 0.83
N ILE A 203 0.66 -3.28 1.16
CA ILE A 203 1.33 -4.17 0.19
C ILE A 203 0.34 -5.17 -0.40
N LEU A 204 -0.48 -5.80 0.43
CA LEU A 204 -1.54 -6.72 -0.03
C LEU A 204 -2.54 -6.01 -0.95
N PHE A 205 -2.91 -4.78 -0.62
CA PHE A 205 -3.75 -3.96 -1.49
C PHE A 205 -3.08 -3.70 -2.86
N GLN A 206 -1.78 -3.36 -2.89
CA GLN A 206 -1.03 -3.14 -4.13
C GLN A 206 -0.92 -4.43 -4.97
N LEU A 207 -0.66 -5.58 -4.35
CA LEU A 207 -0.66 -6.88 -5.04
C LEU A 207 -2.04 -7.22 -5.61
N GLY A 208 -3.10 -6.90 -4.88
CA GLY A 208 -4.48 -7.04 -5.35
C GLY A 208 -4.77 -6.19 -6.59
N THR A 209 -4.39 -4.90 -6.56
CA THR A 209 -4.58 -3.99 -7.71
C THR A 209 -3.74 -4.41 -8.92
N GLN A 210 -2.54 -4.91 -8.70
CA GLN A 210 -1.67 -5.45 -9.75
C GLN A 210 -2.29 -6.70 -10.41
N SER A 211 -2.80 -7.63 -9.59
CA SER A 211 -3.48 -8.83 -10.07
C SER A 211 -4.77 -8.48 -10.82
N PHE A 212 -5.54 -7.50 -10.34
CA PHE A 212 -6.73 -6.99 -11.01
C PHE A 212 -6.40 -6.39 -12.38
N ALA A 213 -5.36 -5.56 -12.48
CA ALA A 213 -4.90 -4.97 -13.73
C ALA A 213 -4.48 -6.05 -14.76
N ASN A 214 -3.92 -7.16 -14.27
CA ASN A 214 -3.57 -8.33 -15.08
C ASN A 214 -4.77 -9.27 -15.35
N THR A 215 -6.00 -8.87 -15.01
CA THR A 215 -7.23 -9.67 -15.17
C THR A 215 -7.26 -10.98 -14.35
N GLN A 216 -6.38 -11.12 -13.38
CA GLN A 216 -6.30 -12.27 -12.46
C GLN A 216 -7.26 -12.06 -11.27
N PHE A 217 -8.57 -12.02 -11.53
CA PHE A 217 -9.56 -11.56 -10.55
C PHE A 217 -9.65 -12.43 -9.30
N GLU A 218 -9.52 -13.77 -9.41
CA GLU A 218 -9.53 -14.65 -8.24
C GLU A 218 -8.30 -14.42 -7.34
N GLN A 219 -7.13 -14.18 -7.93
CA GLN A 219 -5.92 -13.84 -7.19
C GLN A 219 -6.05 -12.46 -6.52
N ALA A 220 -6.60 -11.47 -7.23
CA ALA A 220 -6.89 -10.15 -6.69
C ALA A 220 -7.81 -10.23 -5.47
N ILE A 221 -8.88 -11.04 -5.54
CA ILE A 221 -9.78 -11.31 -4.42
C ILE A 221 -9.02 -11.87 -3.22
N GLY A 222 -8.09 -12.79 -3.44
CA GLY A 222 -7.25 -13.35 -2.37
C GLY A 222 -6.44 -12.29 -1.63
N TYR A 223 -5.78 -11.40 -2.35
CA TYR A 223 -5.01 -10.32 -1.76
C TYR A 223 -5.87 -9.25 -1.08
N PHE A 224 -6.95 -8.81 -1.74
CA PHE A 224 -7.85 -7.83 -1.14
C PHE A 224 -8.51 -8.33 0.14
N ASN A 225 -8.94 -9.59 0.20
CA ASN A 225 -9.49 -10.18 1.43
C ASN A 225 -8.47 -10.17 2.58
N GLN A 226 -7.21 -10.50 2.31
CA GLN A 226 -6.15 -10.40 3.31
C GLN A 226 -5.95 -8.96 3.77
N SER A 227 -5.98 -7.98 2.85
CA SER A 227 -5.89 -6.56 3.18
C SER A 227 -7.07 -6.10 4.04
N VAL A 228 -8.30 -6.53 3.73
CA VAL A 228 -9.51 -6.23 4.52
C VAL A 228 -9.43 -6.82 5.92
N THR A 229 -8.88 -8.03 6.08
CA THR A 229 -8.67 -8.69 7.40
C THR A 229 -7.75 -7.85 8.30
N LEU A 230 -6.78 -7.14 7.74
CA LEU A 230 -5.90 -6.21 8.45
C LEU A 230 -6.50 -4.80 8.58
N GLY A 231 -7.77 -4.61 8.28
CA GLY A 231 -8.43 -3.32 8.14
C GLY A 231 -8.44 -2.42 9.38
N GLN A 232 -8.12 -2.97 10.55
CA GLN A 232 -7.98 -2.22 11.79
C GLN A 232 -6.75 -1.29 11.81
N TYR A 233 -5.75 -1.55 10.98
CA TYR A 233 -4.52 -0.75 10.92
C TYR A 233 -4.68 0.48 10.04
N ASN A 234 -5.41 0.36 8.91
CA ASN A 234 -5.72 1.50 8.04
C ASN A 234 -7.13 1.33 7.44
N LEU A 235 -8.07 2.13 7.95
CA LEU A 235 -9.48 2.07 7.52
C LEU A 235 -9.69 2.53 6.08
N GLN A 236 -8.88 3.48 5.58
CA GLN A 236 -9.01 3.92 4.19
C GLN A 236 -8.58 2.81 3.23
N THR A 237 -7.44 2.16 3.49
CA THR A 237 -6.99 1.01 2.69
C THR A 237 -8.00 -0.14 2.75
N LYS A 238 -8.67 -0.35 3.90
CA LYS A 238 -9.77 -1.32 4.00
C LYS A 238 -10.92 -0.95 3.07
N ALA A 239 -11.35 0.31 3.10
CA ALA A 239 -12.45 0.77 2.25
C ALA A 239 -12.09 0.60 0.76
N ASP A 240 -10.90 1.02 0.36
CA ASP A 240 -10.44 0.89 -1.03
C ASP A 240 -10.37 -0.59 -1.47
N ALA A 241 -9.90 -1.47 -0.59
CA ALA A 241 -9.86 -2.91 -0.86
C ALA A 241 -11.26 -3.50 -1.04
N LEU A 242 -12.26 -3.05 -0.28
CA LEU A 242 -13.66 -3.46 -0.44
C LEU A 242 -14.25 -3.02 -1.78
N TYR A 243 -13.92 -1.81 -2.25
CA TYR A 243 -14.33 -1.37 -3.58
C TYR A 243 -13.78 -2.31 -4.66
N TRP A 244 -12.47 -2.60 -4.63
CA TRP A 244 -11.83 -3.47 -5.61
C TRP A 244 -12.23 -4.94 -5.49
N LEU A 245 -12.63 -5.41 -4.30
CA LEU A 245 -13.32 -6.69 -4.12
C LEU A 245 -14.65 -6.70 -4.86
N GLY A 246 -15.44 -5.64 -4.69
CA GLY A 246 -16.71 -5.46 -5.42
C GLY A 246 -16.50 -5.55 -6.93
N GLU A 247 -15.52 -4.82 -7.46
CA GLU A 247 -15.15 -4.86 -8.89
C GLU A 247 -14.70 -6.26 -9.35
N SER A 248 -13.85 -6.93 -8.56
CA SER A 248 -13.35 -8.26 -8.89
C SER A 248 -14.48 -9.29 -8.95
N TYR A 249 -15.38 -9.29 -7.97
CA TYR A 249 -16.55 -10.14 -7.94
C TYR A 249 -17.52 -9.82 -9.09
N TYR A 250 -17.71 -8.54 -9.41
CA TYR A 250 -18.54 -8.11 -10.53
C TYR A 250 -18.01 -8.64 -11.87
N ARG A 251 -16.68 -8.58 -12.09
CA ARG A 251 -16.04 -9.13 -13.30
C ARG A 251 -16.21 -10.65 -13.43
N LEU A 252 -16.29 -11.35 -12.31
CA LEU A 252 -16.56 -12.80 -12.25
C LEU A 252 -18.05 -13.15 -12.27
N ASN A 253 -18.95 -12.17 -12.47
CA ASN A 253 -20.40 -12.33 -12.44
C ASN A 253 -20.95 -12.83 -11.08
N ARG A 254 -20.19 -12.60 -9.99
CA ARG A 254 -20.58 -12.93 -8.61
C ARG A 254 -21.30 -11.73 -7.98
N MET A 255 -22.52 -11.46 -8.46
CA MET A 255 -23.25 -10.21 -8.22
C MET A 255 -23.62 -9.99 -6.75
N ARG A 256 -23.88 -11.05 -5.96
CA ARG A 256 -24.23 -10.92 -4.54
C ARG A 256 -23.03 -10.45 -3.72
N GLU A 257 -21.89 -11.07 -3.92
CA GLU A 257 -20.65 -10.71 -3.26
C GLU A 257 -20.19 -9.29 -3.68
N ALA A 258 -20.31 -8.96 -4.96
CA ALA A 258 -20.03 -7.62 -5.45
C ALA A 258 -20.87 -6.56 -4.73
N ALA A 259 -22.21 -6.77 -4.65
CA ALA A 259 -23.11 -5.85 -3.97
C ALA A 259 -22.80 -5.70 -2.48
N CYS A 260 -22.44 -6.78 -1.80
CA CYS A 260 -22.05 -6.76 -0.39
C CYS A 260 -20.85 -5.85 -0.18
N ASN A 261 -19.78 -6.05 -0.95
CA ASN A 261 -18.53 -5.29 -0.82
C ASN A 261 -18.70 -3.82 -1.20
N PHE A 262 -19.45 -3.49 -2.26
CA PHE A 262 -19.74 -2.08 -2.60
C PHE A 262 -20.55 -1.37 -1.52
N ASN A 263 -21.55 -2.03 -0.92
CA ASN A 263 -22.33 -1.44 0.17
C ASN A 263 -21.47 -1.23 1.43
N GLU A 264 -20.58 -2.18 1.77
CA GLU A 264 -19.65 -2.02 2.89
C GLU A 264 -18.67 -0.86 2.62
N TYR A 265 -18.11 -0.75 1.40
CA TYR A 265 -17.31 0.38 0.97
C TYR A 265 -18.03 1.72 1.18
N LEU A 266 -19.26 1.85 0.66
CA LEU A 266 -20.04 3.08 0.79
C LEU A 266 -20.34 3.44 2.25
N SER A 267 -20.41 2.47 3.15
CA SER A 267 -20.63 2.70 4.58
C SER A 267 -19.38 3.15 5.32
N LEU A 268 -18.20 2.67 4.92
CA LEU A 268 -16.93 2.88 5.62
C LEU A 268 -16.14 4.07 5.11
N THR A 269 -16.19 4.35 3.79
CA THR A 269 -15.40 5.43 3.21
C THR A 269 -15.80 6.79 3.71
N ARG A 270 -14.80 7.62 4.00
CA ARG A 270 -14.98 9.04 4.31
C ARG A 270 -14.86 9.94 3.07
N GLN A 271 -14.31 9.40 1.99
CA GLN A 271 -14.06 10.11 0.72
C GLN A 271 -15.29 9.98 -0.19
N ARG A 272 -16.31 10.80 0.05
CA ARG A 272 -17.60 10.76 -0.65
C ARG A 272 -17.66 11.60 -1.93
N ASP A 273 -16.62 12.35 -2.22
CA ASP A 273 -16.49 13.25 -3.37
C ASP A 273 -15.58 12.68 -4.47
N THR A 274 -15.20 11.41 -4.35
CA THR A 274 -14.34 10.71 -5.31
C THR A 274 -15.14 10.04 -6.42
N GLU A 275 -14.51 9.90 -7.60
CA GLU A 275 -15.05 9.11 -8.70
C GLU A 275 -15.40 7.67 -8.28
N MET A 276 -14.54 7.06 -7.44
CA MET A 276 -14.74 5.70 -6.93
C MET A 276 -16.03 5.57 -6.11
N PHE A 277 -16.38 6.62 -5.33
CA PHE A 277 -17.62 6.65 -4.57
C PHE A 277 -18.84 6.71 -5.48
N ALA A 278 -18.80 7.53 -6.54
CA ALA A 278 -19.86 7.59 -7.53
C ALA A 278 -19.99 6.27 -8.32
N LEU A 279 -18.88 5.68 -8.76
CA LEU A 279 -18.85 4.42 -9.50
C LEU A 279 -19.38 3.23 -8.69
N ALA A 280 -19.25 3.24 -7.37
CA ALA A 280 -19.84 2.20 -6.53
C ALA A 280 -21.37 2.19 -6.64
N TYR A 281 -22.02 3.37 -6.68
CA TYR A 281 -23.45 3.48 -6.97
C TYR A 281 -23.81 3.03 -8.38
N TYR A 282 -22.99 3.37 -9.36
CA TYR A 282 -23.19 2.93 -10.74
C TYR A 282 -23.18 1.41 -10.87
N ASN A 283 -22.19 0.73 -10.28
CA ASN A 283 -22.09 -0.72 -10.28
C ASN A 283 -23.26 -1.37 -9.54
N LEU A 284 -23.65 -0.84 -8.37
CA LEU A 284 -24.83 -1.30 -7.64
C LEU A 284 -26.11 -1.12 -8.45
N GLY A 285 -26.20 -0.05 -9.24
CA GLY A 285 -27.29 0.18 -10.20
C GLY A 285 -27.40 -0.94 -11.22
N TYR A 286 -26.28 -1.32 -11.83
CA TYR A 286 -26.23 -2.44 -12.76
C TYR A 286 -26.57 -3.80 -12.12
N ILE A 287 -26.06 -4.05 -10.91
CA ILE A 287 -26.39 -5.28 -10.18
C ILE A 287 -27.89 -5.39 -9.94
N ALA A 288 -28.53 -4.33 -9.46
CA ALA A 288 -29.97 -4.29 -9.24
C ALA A 288 -30.75 -4.43 -10.57
N PHE A 289 -30.28 -3.80 -11.63
CA PHE A 289 -30.87 -3.89 -12.96
C PHE A 289 -30.85 -5.34 -13.49
N HIS A 290 -29.72 -6.04 -13.36
CA HIS A 290 -29.62 -7.46 -13.72
C HIS A 290 -30.56 -8.36 -12.90
N GLN A 291 -30.80 -8.00 -11.64
CA GLN A 291 -31.78 -8.68 -10.76
C GLN A 291 -33.21 -8.29 -11.08
N LYS A 292 -33.45 -7.40 -12.06
CA LYS A 292 -34.75 -6.84 -12.44
C LYS A 292 -35.44 -6.02 -11.33
N ASP A 293 -34.66 -5.62 -10.33
CA ASP A 293 -35.10 -4.63 -9.32
C ASP A 293 -34.92 -3.23 -9.87
N TYR A 294 -35.83 -2.82 -10.76
CA TYR A 294 -35.76 -1.57 -11.47
C TYR A 294 -35.89 -0.34 -10.54
N SER A 295 -36.59 -0.50 -9.41
CA SER A 295 -36.75 0.57 -8.42
C SER A 295 -35.44 0.87 -7.73
N THR A 296 -34.76 -0.17 -7.22
CA THR A 296 -33.43 -0.01 -6.62
C THR A 296 -32.39 0.45 -7.64
N ALA A 297 -32.43 -0.11 -8.86
CA ALA A 297 -31.51 0.27 -9.93
C ALA A 297 -31.63 1.76 -10.27
N GLU A 298 -32.86 2.27 -10.47
CA GLU A 298 -33.12 3.68 -10.72
C GLU A 298 -32.54 4.57 -9.62
N ASN A 299 -32.79 4.21 -8.34
CA ASN A 299 -32.28 5.00 -7.21
C ASN A 299 -30.74 5.03 -7.21
N ARG A 300 -30.08 3.88 -7.44
CA ARG A 300 -28.62 3.81 -7.46
C ARG A 300 -28.03 4.63 -8.62
N PHE A 301 -28.59 4.54 -9.82
CA PHE A 301 -28.15 5.39 -10.95
C PHE A 301 -28.41 6.89 -10.72
N ARG A 302 -29.52 7.26 -10.05
CA ARG A 302 -29.76 8.66 -9.67
C ARG A 302 -28.71 9.17 -8.70
N ASN A 303 -28.30 8.37 -7.71
CA ASN A 303 -27.21 8.72 -6.81
C ASN A 303 -25.88 8.93 -7.57
N PHE A 304 -25.58 8.05 -8.53
CA PHE A 304 -24.41 8.22 -9.40
C PHE A 304 -24.50 9.56 -10.17
N VAL A 305 -25.62 9.84 -10.84
CA VAL A 305 -25.83 11.07 -11.61
C VAL A 305 -25.67 12.35 -10.77
N GLN A 306 -26.09 12.31 -9.49
CA GLN A 306 -25.93 13.45 -8.57
C GLN A 306 -24.48 13.67 -8.13
N LEU A 307 -23.68 12.60 -8.08
CA LEU A 307 -22.29 12.63 -7.65
C LEU A 307 -21.33 12.90 -8.81
N GLU A 308 -21.72 12.48 -10.02
CA GLU A 308 -20.93 12.68 -11.24
C GLU A 308 -20.92 14.16 -11.62
N LYS A 309 -19.74 14.78 -11.60
CA LYS A 309 -19.56 16.23 -11.84
C LYS A 309 -19.35 16.58 -13.31
N GLY A 310 -19.66 15.67 -14.23
CA GLY A 310 -19.46 15.86 -15.68
C GLY A 310 -18.05 15.46 -16.15
N GLU A 311 -17.27 14.81 -15.31
CA GLU A 311 -15.92 14.35 -15.64
C GLU A 311 -15.96 13.16 -16.62
N ASN A 312 -17.04 12.35 -16.56
CA ASN A 312 -17.23 11.20 -17.44
C ASN A 312 -18.60 11.24 -18.16
N PRO A 313 -18.73 12.06 -19.23
CA PRO A 313 -20.01 12.22 -19.94
C PRO A 313 -20.52 10.91 -20.55
N THR A 314 -19.66 9.96 -20.87
CA THR A 314 -20.06 8.65 -21.40
C THR A 314 -20.77 7.81 -20.34
N ALA A 315 -20.22 7.74 -19.13
CA ALA A 315 -20.85 7.02 -18.02
C ALA A 315 -22.14 7.73 -17.58
N LEU A 316 -22.17 9.05 -17.61
CA LEU A 316 -23.34 9.85 -17.29
C LEU A 316 -24.49 9.60 -18.31
N ALA A 317 -24.18 9.58 -19.61
CA ALA A 317 -25.15 9.26 -20.65
C ALA A 317 -25.69 7.83 -20.50
N ASP A 318 -24.83 6.89 -20.21
CA ASP A 318 -25.25 5.51 -19.95
C ASP A 318 -26.15 5.42 -18.71
N ALA A 319 -25.80 6.08 -17.60
CA ALA A 319 -26.63 6.11 -16.40
C ALA A 319 -28.02 6.70 -16.69
N TYR A 320 -28.11 7.78 -17.46
CA TYR A 320 -29.41 8.31 -17.91
C TYR A 320 -30.17 7.30 -18.75
N ASN A 321 -29.51 6.59 -19.67
CA ASN A 321 -30.14 5.52 -20.44
C ASN A 321 -30.68 4.41 -19.52
N ARG A 322 -29.89 3.98 -18.51
CA ARG A 322 -30.34 2.96 -17.55
C ARG A 322 -31.52 3.43 -16.71
N ILE A 323 -31.55 4.69 -16.28
CA ILE A 323 -32.71 5.26 -15.58
C ILE A 323 -33.93 5.25 -16.54
N GLY A 324 -33.73 5.61 -17.81
CA GLY A 324 -34.76 5.53 -18.85
C GLY A 324 -35.32 4.10 -19.00
N ASP A 325 -34.42 3.10 -19.06
CA ASP A 325 -34.81 1.70 -19.14
C ASP A 325 -35.59 1.24 -17.90
N CYS A 326 -35.17 1.61 -16.69
CA CYS A 326 -35.91 1.31 -15.47
C CYS A 326 -37.35 1.85 -15.53
N ASN A 327 -37.49 3.12 -15.98
CA ASN A 327 -38.80 3.75 -16.12
C ASN A 327 -39.63 3.09 -17.23
N LEU A 328 -39.04 2.70 -18.35
CA LEU A 328 -39.70 1.97 -19.42
C LEU A 328 -40.27 0.64 -18.95
N HIS A 329 -39.46 -0.14 -18.18
CA HIS A 329 -39.89 -1.43 -17.64
C HIS A 329 -41.10 -1.33 -16.69
N VAL A 330 -41.21 -0.24 -15.94
CA VAL A 330 -42.35 0.02 -15.06
C VAL A 330 -43.44 0.86 -15.74
N ARG A 331 -43.35 1.03 -17.07
CA ARG A 331 -44.33 1.74 -17.93
C ARG A 331 -44.50 3.24 -17.61
N ARG A 332 -43.52 3.88 -17.03
CA ARG A 332 -43.45 5.35 -16.88
C ARG A 332 -42.82 5.96 -18.11
N PHE A 333 -43.62 6.07 -19.19
CA PHE A 333 -43.15 6.39 -20.52
C PHE A 333 -42.62 7.87 -20.63
N ASP A 334 -43.25 8.80 -19.95
CA ASP A 334 -42.87 10.21 -20.01
C ASP A 334 -41.54 10.45 -19.28
N GLU A 335 -41.33 9.81 -18.13
CA GLU A 335 -40.07 9.85 -17.40
C GLU A 335 -38.96 9.15 -18.22
N ALA A 336 -39.24 7.99 -18.80
CA ALA A 336 -38.30 7.29 -19.67
C ALA A 336 -37.82 8.21 -20.81
N LYS A 337 -38.77 8.87 -21.49
CA LYS A 337 -38.51 9.85 -22.58
C LYS A 337 -37.59 10.98 -22.10
N GLN A 338 -37.86 11.55 -20.92
CA GLN A 338 -37.04 12.62 -20.35
C GLN A 338 -35.59 12.19 -20.16
N TYR A 339 -35.37 10.99 -19.63
CA TYR A 339 -34.01 10.49 -19.33
C TYR A 339 -33.25 10.11 -20.60
N TYR A 340 -33.90 9.48 -21.59
CA TYR A 340 -33.27 9.24 -22.90
C TYR A 340 -32.91 10.53 -23.62
N THR A 341 -33.75 11.56 -23.50
CA THR A 341 -33.46 12.91 -24.07
C THR A 341 -32.23 13.53 -23.37
N LYS A 342 -32.12 13.42 -22.04
CA LYS A 342 -30.93 13.86 -21.31
C LYS A 342 -29.66 13.11 -21.76
N ALA A 343 -29.74 11.80 -21.93
CA ALA A 343 -28.61 10.99 -22.40
C ALA A 343 -28.17 11.42 -23.82
N GLU A 344 -29.12 11.65 -24.71
CA GLU A 344 -28.86 12.10 -26.08
C GLU A 344 -28.18 13.49 -26.12
N SER A 345 -28.66 14.41 -25.27
CA SER A 345 -28.16 15.80 -25.23
C SER A 345 -26.68 15.91 -24.85
N LEU A 346 -26.08 14.87 -24.23
CA LEU A 346 -24.67 14.83 -23.93
C LEU A 346 -23.78 14.58 -25.16
N GLY A 347 -24.35 14.24 -26.32
CA GLY A 347 -23.62 14.07 -27.57
C GLY A 347 -22.61 12.93 -27.59
N THR A 348 -22.73 11.97 -26.70
CA THR A 348 -21.84 10.79 -26.60
C THR A 348 -22.22 9.72 -27.63
N PRO A 349 -21.32 8.73 -27.90
CA PRO A 349 -21.67 7.58 -28.76
C PRO A 349 -22.91 6.82 -28.30
N ALA A 350 -23.23 6.84 -27.00
CA ALA A 350 -24.43 6.19 -26.44
C ALA A 350 -25.76 6.87 -26.85
N GLY A 351 -25.70 7.99 -27.54
CA GLY A 351 -26.88 8.71 -28.09
C GLY A 351 -27.64 7.92 -29.14
N ASP A 352 -26.98 6.99 -29.85
CA ASP A 352 -27.65 6.08 -30.79
C ASP A 352 -28.68 5.20 -30.09
N TYR A 353 -28.30 4.61 -28.92
CA TYR A 353 -29.20 3.87 -28.05
C TYR A 353 -30.37 4.75 -27.60
N SER A 354 -30.08 5.98 -27.15
CA SER A 354 -31.11 6.92 -26.68
C SER A 354 -32.15 7.20 -27.76
N TYR A 355 -31.73 7.49 -29.01
CA TYR A 355 -32.65 7.70 -30.12
C TYR A 355 -33.52 6.48 -30.41
N TYR A 356 -32.91 5.31 -30.42
CA TYR A 356 -33.63 4.06 -30.64
C TYR A 356 -34.70 3.82 -29.57
N GLN A 357 -34.36 4.02 -28.30
CA GLN A 357 -35.31 3.87 -27.18
C GLN A 357 -36.42 4.94 -27.20
N LEU A 358 -36.09 6.20 -27.54
CA LEU A 358 -37.08 7.27 -27.74
C LEU A 358 -38.10 6.91 -28.81
N ALA A 359 -37.64 6.31 -29.92
CA ALA A 359 -38.56 5.83 -30.97
C ALA A 359 -39.45 4.69 -30.50
N LEU A 360 -38.92 3.75 -29.70
CA LEU A 360 -39.74 2.66 -29.13
C LEU A 360 -40.80 3.21 -28.17
N VAL A 361 -40.43 4.17 -27.31
CA VAL A 361 -41.36 4.83 -26.38
C VAL A 361 -42.49 5.54 -27.16
N ALA A 362 -42.15 6.32 -28.22
CA ALA A 362 -43.13 6.97 -29.09
C ALA A 362 -44.10 5.93 -29.69
N GLY A 363 -43.59 4.79 -30.16
CA GLY A 363 -44.44 3.71 -30.67
C GLY A 363 -45.38 3.11 -29.61
N LEU A 364 -44.93 2.93 -28.39
CA LEU A 364 -45.73 2.45 -27.25
C LEU A 364 -46.82 3.45 -26.86
N GLN A 365 -46.55 4.76 -27.03
CA GLN A 365 -47.53 5.85 -26.84
C GLN A 365 -48.42 6.07 -28.06
N LYS A 366 -48.31 5.26 -29.13
CA LYS A 366 -49.03 5.33 -30.40
C LYS A 366 -48.69 6.58 -31.25
N ASP A 367 -47.61 7.30 -30.94
CA ASP A 367 -47.06 8.37 -31.79
C ASP A 367 -46.20 7.74 -32.88
N TYR A 368 -46.82 7.22 -33.91
CA TYR A 368 -46.11 6.53 -35.00
C TYR A 368 -45.33 7.52 -35.89
N SER A 369 -45.83 8.77 -36.01
CA SER A 369 -45.13 9.82 -36.76
C SER A 369 -43.85 10.27 -36.06
N GLY A 370 -43.90 10.48 -34.74
CA GLY A 370 -42.75 10.76 -33.93
C GLY A 370 -41.72 9.61 -33.93
N LYS A 371 -42.23 8.36 -33.88
CA LYS A 371 -41.37 7.15 -33.98
C LYS A 371 -40.55 7.17 -35.29
N VAL A 372 -41.19 7.34 -36.43
CA VAL A 372 -40.49 7.38 -37.75
C VAL A 372 -39.49 8.50 -37.79
N THR A 373 -39.85 9.72 -37.35
CA THR A 373 -38.95 10.87 -37.31
C THR A 373 -37.69 10.61 -36.47
N LEU A 374 -37.86 9.98 -35.33
CA LEU A 374 -36.74 9.64 -34.45
C LEU A 374 -35.80 8.57 -35.07
N LEU A 375 -36.36 7.57 -35.75
CA LEU A 375 -35.59 6.56 -36.47
C LEU A 375 -34.83 7.14 -37.67
N ASP A 376 -35.42 8.10 -38.38
CA ASP A 376 -34.74 8.83 -39.46
C ASP A 376 -33.58 9.67 -38.92
N ARG A 377 -33.76 10.35 -37.81
CA ARG A 377 -32.69 11.10 -37.13
C ARG A 377 -31.56 10.18 -36.64
N LEU A 378 -31.87 9.00 -36.11
CA LEU A 378 -30.87 7.99 -35.74
C LEU A 378 -30.02 7.61 -36.94
N ALA A 379 -30.64 7.30 -38.09
CA ALA A 379 -29.93 6.91 -39.29
C ALA A 379 -28.99 8.04 -39.83
N VAL A 380 -29.41 9.29 -39.73
CA VAL A 380 -28.60 10.45 -40.17
C VAL A 380 -27.47 10.74 -39.19
N LYS A 381 -27.77 10.78 -37.90
CA LYS A 381 -26.77 11.18 -36.87
C LYS A 381 -25.79 10.07 -36.52
N TYR A 382 -26.22 8.80 -36.61
CA TYR A 382 -25.43 7.62 -36.24
C TYR A 382 -25.50 6.55 -37.36
N PRO A 383 -24.91 6.80 -38.53
CA PRO A 383 -25.04 5.92 -39.71
C PRO A 383 -24.46 4.51 -39.47
N ASN A 384 -23.47 4.39 -38.57
CA ASN A 384 -22.82 3.13 -38.22
C ASN A 384 -23.37 2.53 -36.91
N SER A 385 -24.54 2.93 -36.45
CA SER A 385 -25.16 2.43 -35.24
C SER A 385 -25.51 0.95 -35.37
N PRO A 386 -25.24 0.11 -34.35
CA PRO A 386 -25.70 -1.28 -34.32
C PRO A 386 -27.23 -1.40 -34.32
N TYR A 387 -27.95 -0.31 -34.01
CA TYR A 387 -29.43 -0.27 -34.03
C TYR A 387 -29.99 0.05 -35.40
N ALA A 388 -29.19 0.36 -36.43
CA ALA A 388 -29.65 0.76 -37.75
C ALA A 388 -30.59 -0.27 -38.41
N ILE A 389 -30.25 -1.56 -38.33
CA ILE A 389 -31.07 -2.65 -38.86
C ILE A 389 -32.39 -2.76 -38.11
N ASN A 390 -32.37 -2.68 -36.78
CA ASN A 390 -33.55 -2.74 -35.94
C ASN A 390 -34.45 -1.50 -36.21
N ALA A 391 -33.84 -0.33 -36.45
CA ALA A 391 -34.55 0.88 -36.77
C ALA A 391 -35.34 0.77 -38.11
N LEU A 392 -34.75 0.17 -39.13
CA LEU A 392 -35.42 -0.09 -40.41
C LEU A 392 -36.64 -1.04 -40.21
N TYR A 393 -36.46 -2.11 -39.43
CA TYR A 393 -37.55 -3.02 -39.11
C TYR A 393 -38.70 -2.31 -38.37
N GLU A 394 -38.35 -1.55 -37.33
CA GLU A 394 -39.29 -0.79 -36.49
C GLU A 394 -39.99 0.32 -37.28
N LYS A 395 -39.39 0.88 -38.33
CA LYS A 395 -39.97 1.85 -39.23
C LYS A 395 -41.02 1.23 -40.17
N GLY A 396 -40.81 -0.04 -40.62
CA GLY A 396 -41.72 -0.75 -41.47
C GLY A 396 -42.98 -1.27 -40.75
N ALA A 397 -42.86 -1.58 -39.46
CA ALA A 397 -43.93 -2.18 -38.68
C ALA A 397 -45.22 -1.32 -38.53
N PRO A 398 -45.15 0.03 -38.37
CA PRO A 398 -46.34 0.88 -38.28
C PRO A 398 -47.08 1.06 -39.62
N THR A 399 -46.36 1.09 -40.74
CA THR A 399 -46.95 1.27 -42.07
C THR A 399 -47.79 0.08 -42.51
N TYR A 400 -47.36 -1.10 -42.11
CA TYR A 400 -48.13 -2.31 -42.37
C TYR A 400 -49.45 -2.37 -41.56
N ARG A 401 -49.50 -1.91 -40.31
CA ARG A 401 -50.74 -1.84 -39.50
C ARG A 401 -51.68 -0.70 -39.90
N ALA A 402 -51.16 0.38 -40.47
CA ALA A 402 -51.98 1.50 -40.91
C ALA A 402 -52.66 1.28 -42.28
N THR A 403 -52.12 0.37 -43.11
CA THR A 403 -52.60 0.11 -44.48
C THR A 403 -53.51 -1.13 -44.61
N THR A 404 -53.55 -1.98 -43.58
CA THR A 404 -54.41 -3.15 -43.61
C THR A 404 -55.49 -3.07 -42.52
N THR A 405 -56.71 -2.72 -42.90
CA THR A 405 -57.92 -3.18 -42.25
C THR A 405 -58.32 -4.55 -42.86
N PRO A 406 -57.93 -5.64 -42.29
CA PRO A 406 -58.59 -6.92 -42.57
C PRO A 406 -59.66 -7.17 -41.52
N LYS A 407 -60.86 -7.36 -41.91
CA LYS A 407 -61.81 -8.20 -41.20
C LYS A 407 -61.17 -9.58 -41.08
N LEU A 408 -60.68 -9.93 -39.93
CA LEU A 408 -60.25 -11.29 -39.63
C LEU A 408 -60.40 -11.59 -38.13
N SER A 409 -61.04 -12.72 -37.90
CA SER A 409 -61.26 -13.45 -36.69
C SER A 409 -60.12 -13.41 -35.64
N PRO A 410 -60.42 -13.59 -34.34
CA PRO A 410 -59.47 -13.41 -33.27
C PRO A 410 -58.34 -14.45 -33.38
N PRO A 411 -57.08 -13.99 -33.36
CA PRO A 411 -55.98 -14.90 -33.27
C PRO A 411 -55.92 -15.46 -31.85
N SER A 412 -55.70 -16.77 -31.79
CA SER A 412 -55.35 -17.53 -30.61
C SER A 412 -54.30 -16.82 -29.74
N ALA A 413 -54.57 -16.84 -28.44
CA ALA A 413 -53.67 -16.38 -27.41
C ALA A 413 -52.30 -17.06 -27.53
N ASN A 414 -51.31 -16.34 -28.09
CA ASN A 414 -49.87 -16.53 -27.90
C ASN A 414 -49.10 -15.54 -28.76
N CYS A 415 -49.24 -14.24 -28.44
CA CYS A 415 -48.24 -13.24 -28.75
C CYS A 415 -47.95 -12.46 -27.48
N SER A 416 -47.14 -13.02 -26.62
CA SER A 416 -46.35 -12.24 -25.70
C SER A 416 -45.50 -11.31 -26.56
N ALA A 417 -45.85 -10.02 -26.59
CA ALA A 417 -44.98 -9.00 -27.16
C ALA A 417 -43.65 -9.13 -26.42
N SER A 418 -42.70 -9.80 -27.05
CA SER A 418 -41.33 -9.85 -26.56
C SER A 418 -40.83 -8.41 -26.51
N ILE A 419 -40.78 -7.86 -25.30
CA ILE A 419 -39.94 -6.69 -25.02
C ILE A 419 -38.60 -7.00 -25.64
N PRO A 420 -38.03 -6.14 -26.50
CA PRO A 420 -36.74 -6.39 -27.11
C PRO A 420 -35.76 -6.78 -26.02
N ARG A 421 -35.18 -7.96 -26.13
CA ARG A 421 -34.12 -8.36 -25.20
C ARG A 421 -33.07 -7.29 -25.25
N VAL A 422 -32.90 -6.58 -24.14
CA VAL A 422 -31.70 -5.74 -23.91
C VAL A 422 -30.51 -6.60 -24.30
N PRO A 423 -29.65 -6.18 -25.22
CA PRO A 423 -28.47 -6.97 -25.55
C PRO A 423 -27.75 -7.31 -24.26
N SER A 424 -27.54 -8.59 -24.00
CA SER A 424 -26.82 -9.10 -22.81
C SER A 424 -25.32 -8.84 -22.87
N ALA A 425 -24.90 -7.86 -23.68
CA ALA A 425 -23.56 -7.37 -23.66
C ALA A 425 -23.46 -6.33 -22.54
N VAL A 426 -23.18 -6.80 -21.33
CA VAL A 426 -22.44 -5.98 -20.36
C VAL A 426 -21.19 -5.54 -21.10
N LYS A 427 -21.23 -4.31 -21.69
CA LYS A 427 -19.99 -3.70 -22.16
C LYS A 427 -19.10 -3.59 -20.93
N PRO A 428 -17.90 -4.21 -20.91
CA PRO A 428 -16.95 -3.91 -19.86
C PRO A 428 -16.83 -2.40 -19.81
N LEU A 429 -16.71 -1.84 -18.61
CA LEU A 429 -16.35 -0.43 -18.40
C LEU A 429 -15.34 -0.04 -19.47
N PRO A 430 -15.49 1.09 -20.16
CA PRO A 430 -14.57 1.50 -21.20
C PRO A 430 -13.15 1.41 -20.63
N LYS A 431 -12.22 0.85 -21.42
CA LYS A 431 -10.80 0.67 -21.03
C LYS A 431 -10.10 1.97 -20.62
N SER A 432 -10.75 3.11 -20.76
CA SER A 432 -10.30 4.44 -20.35
C SER A 432 -10.41 4.71 -18.84
N VAL A 433 -11.02 3.81 -18.03
CA VAL A 433 -10.95 3.87 -16.57
C VAL A 433 -9.81 2.97 -16.08
N CYS A 434 -8.77 2.78 -16.87
CA CYS A 434 -7.47 2.41 -16.34
C CYS A 434 -6.93 3.65 -15.64
N PHE A 435 -7.03 3.68 -14.31
CA PHE A 435 -6.22 4.57 -13.51
C PHE A 435 -4.77 4.47 -14.01
N THR A 436 -4.29 5.51 -14.66
CA THR A 436 -2.87 5.79 -14.60
C THR A 436 -2.55 5.85 -13.11
N THR A 437 -1.82 4.86 -12.64
CA THR A 437 -1.16 4.89 -11.34
C THR A 437 -0.31 6.15 -11.31
N ARG A 438 -0.94 7.25 -10.92
CA ARG A 438 -0.23 8.44 -10.50
C ARG A 438 0.46 8.01 -9.23
N THR A 439 1.74 7.69 -9.34
CA THR A 439 2.65 7.51 -8.23
C THR A 439 2.38 8.65 -7.26
N MET A 440 1.65 8.36 -6.17
CA MET A 440 1.67 9.22 -4.99
C MET A 440 3.08 9.10 -4.43
N THR A 441 3.99 9.93 -4.92
CA THR A 441 5.16 10.32 -4.17
C THR A 441 4.65 11.09 -2.96
N MET A 442 4.51 10.38 -1.84
CA MET A 442 4.40 11.03 -0.55
C MET A 442 5.75 11.73 -0.30
N THR A 443 5.81 13.03 -0.55
CA THR A 443 6.76 13.90 0.10
C THR A 443 6.38 13.92 1.58
N VAL A 444 7.15 13.23 2.38
CA VAL A 444 7.13 13.35 3.85
C VAL A 444 7.81 14.68 4.18
N PRO A 445 7.20 15.53 5.04
CA PRO A 445 7.86 16.72 5.53
C PRO A 445 9.02 16.41 6.47
#